data_5a93539fef328f28bc141d3fa7597e05
#
_entry.id   5a93539fef328f28bc141d3fa7597e05
#
_cell.length_a   1.000
_cell.length_b   1.000
_cell.length_c   1.000
_cell.angle_alpha   90.00
_cell.angle_beta   90.00
_cell.angle_gamma   90.00
#
_symmetry.space_group_name_H-M   'P 1'
#
loop_
_entity.id
_entity.type
_entity.pdbx_description
1 polymer ?
#
loop_
_entity_poly.entity_id
_entity_poly.type
_entity_poly.pdbx_seq_one_letter_code
_entity_poly.pdbx_strand_id
1 'polypeptide(L)'
;MIKDVDVLDHQRDFIESINPTTGLVAGFGAGKSYAGTLKTIIKKLQYPNIKVAYYLPNYPLIRDIAFEKFPEMCNDLGLHYQLNKSDKELIIKDFGTIIFRNMSEPEMIVGYEVGYSLIDECDVMPKHKMDKAFKQILARNRAKLPDGKPNQVDLVGTPEGYKFYYNLMVASKPDNYRLIKAKTMDNPHLPEDYIDTLKATYDEKLLQQYLLGEFINVNGSAVYHCFDRDVHVCGDIAINPSLPLIISFDFNINPYNAIYLIQVIDGKITVIDNAILKGKPLVDSLDYLKSKFAHLGANLFSATIYGDAAGKARSQGTAQTNYDLIRDAGFHKMKIKTANPRIQDRNNAFNSMLRNGAGSVNIAICSRNQELITDLEQMSYNDKGEVDKSNQDLTHSVDSVGYYIEYEHGLHKTEVRNIRMRVG
;
A
#
# COMPACT_ATOMS: atom_id res chain seq x y z
N MET A 1 -28.58 -28.52 15.93
CA MET A 1 -27.93 -28.43 17.27
C MET A 1 -27.37 -27.01 17.37
N ILE A 2 -27.77 -26.24 18.33
CA ILE A 2 -27.17 -24.91 18.61
C ILE A 2 -26.03 -25.17 19.57
N LYS A 3 -24.83 -24.72 19.24
CA LYS A 3 -23.67 -24.81 20.10
C LYS A 3 -23.12 -23.41 20.32
N ASP A 4 -23.00 -22.99 21.55
CA ASP A 4 -22.36 -21.74 21.90
C ASP A 4 -20.83 -21.89 21.73
N VAL A 5 -20.22 -20.90 21.11
CA VAL A 5 -18.76 -20.84 20.90
C VAL A 5 -18.26 -19.53 21.48
N ASP A 6 -17.37 -19.62 22.43
CA ASP A 6 -16.73 -18.43 23.02
C ASP A 6 -15.72 -17.86 22.02
N VAL A 7 -15.85 -16.57 21.75
CA VAL A 7 -14.97 -15.82 20.86
C VAL A 7 -14.59 -14.48 21.46
N LEU A 8 -13.40 -14.00 21.14
CA LEU A 8 -12.94 -12.68 21.56
C LEU A 8 -13.68 -11.57 20.78
N ASP A 9 -13.75 -10.37 21.30
CA ASP A 9 -14.51 -9.27 20.70
C ASP A 9 -14.11 -8.99 19.24
N HIS A 10 -12.85 -8.92 18.93
CA HIS A 10 -12.36 -8.73 17.55
C HIS A 10 -12.68 -9.91 16.62
N GLN A 11 -12.72 -11.13 17.16
CA GLN A 11 -13.13 -12.32 16.41
C GLN A 11 -14.62 -12.29 16.12
N ARG A 12 -15.46 -11.92 17.11
CA ARG A 12 -16.91 -11.72 16.93
C ARG A 12 -17.17 -10.67 15.85
N ASP A 13 -16.55 -9.50 15.96
CA ASP A 13 -16.67 -8.41 15.00
C ASP A 13 -16.31 -8.84 13.58
N PHE A 14 -15.28 -9.68 13.42
CA PHE A 14 -14.88 -10.23 12.13
C PHE A 14 -15.91 -11.26 11.62
N ILE A 15 -16.34 -12.18 12.47
CA ILE A 15 -17.28 -13.26 12.10
C ILE A 15 -18.64 -12.68 11.68
N GLU A 16 -19.15 -11.69 12.39
CA GLU A 16 -20.45 -11.07 12.16
C GLU A 16 -20.44 -10.04 11.03
N SER A 17 -19.27 -9.62 10.57
CA SER A 17 -19.16 -8.62 9.50
C SER A 17 -19.80 -9.09 8.20
N ILE A 18 -20.65 -8.22 7.62
CA ILE A 18 -21.34 -8.41 6.34
C ILE A 18 -20.75 -7.61 5.20
N ASN A 19 -19.67 -6.88 5.43
CA ASN A 19 -19.00 -6.10 4.39
C ASN A 19 -18.51 -7.03 3.26
N PRO A 20 -18.47 -6.59 2.01
CA PRO A 20 -17.95 -7.38 0.89
C PRO A 20 -16.52 -7.88 1.12
N THR A 21 -15.72 -7.10 1.83
CA THR A 21 -14.40 -7.50 2.29
C THR A 21 -14.16 -7.01 3.71
N THR A 22 -13.82 -7.94 4.59
CA THR A 22 -13.40 -7.63 5.96
C THR A 22 -12.01 -8.18 6.19
N GLY A 23 -11.10 -7.34 6.66
CA GLY A 23 -9.77 -7.72 7.08
C GLY A 23 -9.66 -7.78 8.60
N LEU A 24 -9.11 -8.87 9.15
CA LEU A 24 -8.67 -8.96 10.53
C LEU A 24 -7.14 -9.01 10.56
N VAL A 25 -6.55 -7.88 10.87
CA VAL A 25 -5.11 -7.71 11.09
C VAL A 25 -4.82 -7.76 12.58
N ALA A 26 -3.88 -8.61 12.98
CA ALA A 26 -3.54 -8.70 14.39
C ALA A 26 -2.13 -9.24 14.63
N GLY A 27 -1.62 -9.04 15.85
CA GLY A 27 -0.38 -9.62 16.32
C GLY A 27 -0.38 -11.15 16.34
N PHE A 28 0.79 -11.75 16.57
CA PHE A 28 0.92 -13.19 16.72
C PHE A 28 0.10 -13.70 17.90
N GLY A 29 -0.52 -14.86 17.73
CA GLY A 29 -1.30 -15.46 18.81
C GLY A 29 -2.66 -14.80 19.10
N ALA A 30 -3.06 -13.73 18.42
CA ALA A 30 -4.34 -13.06 18.61
C ALA A 30 -5.57 -13.86 18.14
N GLY A 31 -5.40 -15.07 17.62
CA GLY A 31 -6.51 -15.94 17.21
C GLY A 31 -7.12 -15.65 15.84
N LYS A 32 -6.36 -15.00 14.93
CA LYS A 32 -6.80 -14.67 13.56
C LYS A 32 -7.27 -15.88 12.74
N SER A 33 -6.41 -16.90 12.62
CA SER A 33 -6.72 -18.10 11.84
C SER A 33 -7.86 -18.91 12.48
N TYR A 34 -8.04 -18.85 13.82
CA TYR A 34 -9.20 -19.40 14.49
C TYR A 34 -10.49 -18.72 14.00
N ALA A 35 -10.54 -17.40 14.05
CA ALA A 35 -11.69 -16.62 13.57
C ALA A 35 -11.96 -16.86 12.08
N GLY A 36 -10.92 -16.94 11.25
CA GLY A 36 -11.02 -17.25 9.82
C GLY A 36 -11.58 -18.63 9.54
N THR A 37 -11.09 -19.65 10.26
CA THR A 37 -11.58 -21.03 10.16
C THR A 37 -13.05 -21.12 10.59
N LEU A 38 -13.40 -20.53 11.75
CA LEU A 38 -14.75 -20.52 12.28
C LEU A 38 -15.73 -19.82 11.32
N LYS A 39 -15.39 -18.63 10.82
CA LYS A 39 -16.22 -17.92 9.85
C LYS A 39 -16.42 -18.73 8.57
N THR A 40 -15.37 -19.39 8.08
CA THR A 40 -15.47 -20.26 6.89
C THR A 40 -16.42 -21.42 7.11
N ILE A 41 -16.35 -22.08 8.27
CA ILE A 41 -17.28 -23.16 8.63
C ILE A 41 -18.72 -22.62 8.76
N ILE A 42 -18.93 -21.49 9.45
CA ILE A 42 -20.25 -20.85 9.56
C ILE A 42 -20.84 -20.56 8.17
N LYS A 43 -20.05 -20.00 7.25
CA LYS A 43 -20.49 -19.77 5.87
C LYS A 43 -20.84 -21.06 5.15
N LYS A 44 -20.08 -22.13 5.39
CA LYS A 44 -20.39 -23.45 4.81
C LYS A 44 -21.70 -24.02 5.36
N LEU A 45 -21.94 -23.92 6.65
CA LEU A 45 -23.19 -24.36 7.28
C LEU A 45 -24.39 -23.50 6.82
N GLN A 46 -24.18 -22.21 6.62
CA GLN A 46 -25.20 -21.28 6.12
C GLN A 46 -25.60 -21.58 4.66
N TYR A 47 -24.64 -22.04 3.85
CA TYR A 47 -24.82 -22.29 2.40
C TYR A 47 -24.41 -23.71 2.00
N PRO A 48 -25.19 -24.75 2.35
CA PRO A 48 -24.77 -26.15 2.18
C PRO A 48 -24.42 -26.52 0.74
N ASN A 49 -25.16 -26.01 -0.24
CA ASN A 49 -24.98 -26.35 -1.65
C ASN A 49 -23.96 -25.47 -2.39
N ILE A 50 -23.37 -24.49 -1.70
CA ILE A 50 -22.40 -23.56 -2.29
C ILE A 50 -21.01 -23.91 -1.78
N LYS A 51 -20.05 -24.10 -2.69
CA LYS A 51 -18.63 -24.27 -2.30
C LYS A 51 -18.13 -22.99 -1.65
N VAL A 52 -17.31 -23.14 -0.63
CA VAL A 52 -16.55 -22.05 -0.01
C VAL A 52 -15.05 -22.36 -0.10
N ALA A 53 -14.20 -21.35 -0.14
CA ALA A 53 -12.78 -21.52 -0.31
C ALA A 53 -11.98 -20.87 0.82
N TYR A 54 -10.89 -21.52 1.19
CA TYR A 54 -9.88 -21.00 2.10
C TYR A 54 -8.53 -21.02 1.40
N TYR A 55 -7.91 -19.85 1.30
CA TYR A 55 -6.68 -19.64 0.55
C TYR A 55 -5.51 -19.39 1.48
N LEU A 56 -4.39 -20.01 1.16
CA LEU A 56 -3.10 -19.87 1.86
C LEU A 56 -1.98 -19.60 0.86
N PRO A 57 -0.87 -19.01 1.26
CA PRO A 57 0.26 -18.67 0.37
C PRO A 57 0.82 -19.88 -0.41
N ASN A 58 0.96 -21.02 0.25
CA ASN A 58 1.58 -22.22 -0.33
C ASN A 58 1.00 -23.52 0.25
N TYR A 59 1.39 -24.65 -0.32
CA TYR A 59 0.92 -25.96 0.13
C TYR A 59 1.38 -26.36 1.55
N PRO A 60 2.63 -26.12 1.96
CA PRO A 60 3.02 -26.35 3.36
C PRO A 60 2.08 -25.70 4.37
N LEU A 61 1.69 -24.46 4.16
CA LEU A 61 0.74 -23.77 5.05
C LEU A 61 -0.67 -24.38 4.99
N ILE A 62 -1.11 -24.90 3.84
CA ILE A 62 -2.39 -25.65 3.77
C ILE A 62 -2.31 -26.88 4.67
N ARG A 63 -1.20 -27.63 4.60
CA ARG A 63 -0.99 -28.82 5.43
C ARG A 63 -0.95 -28.49 6.92
N ASP A 64 -0.19 -27.44 7.27
CA ASP A 64 0.13 -27.15 8.67
C ASP A 64 -0.98 -26.31 9.36
N ILE A 65 -1.82 -25.59 8.60
CA ILE A 65 -2.92 -24.78 9.13
C ILE A 65 -4.27 -25.41 8.82
N ALA A 66 -4.61 -25.54 7.53
CA ALA A 66 -5.97 -25.93 7.17
C ALA A 66 -6.28 -27.38 7.50
N PHE A 67 -5.35 -28.33 7.26
CA PHE A 67 -5.57 -29.75 7.53
C PHE A 67 -5.56 -30.10 9.03
N GLU A 68 -5.14 -29.17 9.89
CA GLU A 68 -5.18 -29.34 11.34
C GLU A 68 -6.37 -28.59 11.95
N LYS A 69 -6.48 -27.29 11.69
CA LYS A 69 -7.48 -26.43 12.36
C LYS A 69 -8.94 -26.71 11.95
N PHE A 70 -9.18 -27.07 10.69
CA PHE A 70 -10.56 -27.37 10.26
C PHE A 70 -11.10 -28.66 10.84
N PRO A 71 -10.35 -29.79 10.86
CA PRO A 71 -10.75 -31.00 11.58
C PRO A 71 -10.97 -30.78 13.07
N GLU A 72 -10.05 -30.10 13.75
CA GLU A 72 -10.15 -29.75 15.17
C GLU A 72 -11.46 -29.00 15.43
N MET A 73 -11.71 -27.93 14.71
CA MET A 73 -12.93 -27.12 14.87
C MET A 73 -14.21 -27.89 14.51
N CYS A 74 -14.19 -28.76 13.50
CA CYS A 74 -15.33 -29.63 13.20
C CYS A 74 -15.63 -30.58 14.37
N ASN A 75 -14.60 -31.16 14.99
CA ASN A 75 -14.77 -32.00 16.17
C ASN A 75 -15.36 -31.22 17.36
N ASP A 76 -14.83 -30.01 17.61
CA ASP A 76 -15.34 -29.14 18.67
C ASP A 76 -16.78 -28.73 18.45
N LEU A 77 -17.20 -28.52 17.21
CA LEU A 77 -18.55 -28.21 16.82
C LEU A 77 -19.48 -29.46 16.74
N GLY A 78 -18.94 -30.67 16.88
CA GLY A 78 -19.67 -31.92 16.74
C GLY A 78 -20.15 -32.20 15.30
N LEU A 79 -19.39 -31.70 14.30
CA LEU A 79 -19.68 -31.89 12.88
C LEU A 79 -19.00 -33.16 12.36
N HIS A 80 -19.71 -33.97 11.59
CA HIS A 80 -19.12 -35.11 10.88
C HIS A 80 -18.50 -34.61 9.58
N TYR A 81 -17.25 -34.97 9.34
CA TYR A 81 -16.51 -34.52 8.16
C TYR A 81 -15.63 -35.63 7.56
N GLN A 82 -15.23 -35.43 6.32
CA GLN A 82 -14.20 -36.20 5.64
C GLN A 82 -13.16 -35.25 5.05
N LEU A 83 -11.89 -35.41 5.42
CA LEU A 83 -10.77 -34.65 4.87
C LEU A 83 -10.09 -35.41 3.73
N ASN A 84 -10.15 -34.88 2.53
CA ASN A 84 -9.40 -35.35 1.36
C ASN A 84 -8.15 -34.50 1.16
N LYS A 85 -6.98 -34.99 1.63
CA LYS A 85 -5.72 -34.24 1.53
C LYS A 85 -5.20 -34.13 0.10
N SER A 86 -5.50 -35.12 -0.77
CA SER A 86 -5.07 -35.11 -2.18
C SER A 86 -5.79 -34.04 -2.97
N ASP A 87 -7.10 -33.94 -2.85
CA ASP A 87 -7.92 -32.94 -3.54
C ASP A 87 -7.94 -31.60 -2.80
N LYS A 88 -7.39 -31.57 -1.58
CA LYS A 88 -7.38 -30.40 -0.69
C LYS A 88 -8.80 -29.91 -0.42
N GLU A 89 -9.63 -30.83 0.06
CA GLU A 89 -11.04 -30.58 0.33
C GLU A 89 -11.45 -31.17 1.68
N LEU A 90 -12.30 -30.45 2.40
CA LEU A 90 -12.98 -30.95 3.58
C LEU A 90 -14.47 -30.98 3.29
N ILE A 91 -15.10 -32.15 3.39
CA ILE A 91 -16.53 -32.36 3.15
C ILE A 91 -17.21 -32.49 4.51
N ILE A 92 -18.06 -31.55 4.85
CA ILE A 92 -18.91 -31.62 6.04
C ILE A 92 -20.20 -32.33 5.63
N LYS A 93 -20.52 -33.41 6.35
CA LYS A 93 -21.73 -34.21 6.07
C LYS A 93 -22.97 -33.33 6.10
N ASP A 94 -23.84 -33.47 5.11
CA ASP A 94 -25.08 -32.72 4.89
C ASP A 94 -24.88 -31.23 4.53
N PHE A 95 -23.66 -30.69 4.59
CA PHE A 95 -23.37 -29.28 4.30
C PHE A 95 -22.49 -29.08 3.05
N GLY A 96 -21.67 -30.08 2.66
CA GLY A 96 -20.87 -30.05 1.45
C GLY A 96 -19.43 -29.57 1.66
N THR A 97 -18.80 -29.02 0.63
CA THR A 97 -17.35 -28.92 0.50
C THR A 97 -16.79 -27.56 0.82
N ILE A 98 -15.72 -27.54 1.61
CA ILE A 98 -14.75 -26.45 1.75
C ILE A 98 -13.52 -26.84 0.94
N ILE A 99 -13.08 -25.98 0.03
CA ILE A 99 -11.87 -26.22 -0.77
C ILE A 99 -10.69 -25.40 -0.21
N PHE A 100 -9.51 -26.02 -0.14
CA PHE A 100 -8.27 -25.33 0.22
C PHE A 100 -7.43 -25.09 -1.03
N ARG A 101 -6.95 -23.90 -1.23
CA ARG A 101 -6.16 -23.56 -2.42
C ARG A 101 -4.95 -22.73 -2.04
N ASN A 102 -3.82 -22.96 -2.70
CA ASN A 102 -2.65 -22.12 -2.55
C ASN A 102 -2.68 -20.96 -3.56
N MET A 103 -1.96 -19.91 -3.22
CA MET A 103 -1.88 -18.67 -4.02
C MET A 103 -0.51 -18.48 -4.68
N SER A 104 0.44 -19.41 -4.50
CA SER A 104 1.82 -19.31 -5.04
C SER A 104 1.86 -19.15 -6.55
N GLU A 105 0.88 -19.73 -7.25
CA GLU A 105 0.69 -19.63 -8.69
C GLU A 105 -0.72 -19.07 -8.97
N PRO A 106 -0.88 -17.73 -9.02
CA PRO A 106 -2.18 -17.10 -9.19
C PRO A 106 -2.95 -17.53 -10.44
N GLU A 107 -2.24 -17.94 -11.49
CA GLU A 107 -2.80 -18.43 -12.76
C GLU A 107 -3.59 -19.74 -12.57
N MET A 108 -3.28 -20.51 -11.54
CA MET A 108 -3.93 -21.78 -11.24
C MET A 108 -5.23 -21.61 -10.42
N ILE A 109 -5.59 -20.38 -10.06
CA ILE A 109 -6.86 -20.06 -9.38
C ILE A 109 -7.98 -20.00 -10.43
N VAL A 110 -8.27 -21.15 -11.03
CA VAL A 110 -9.24 -21.32 -12.14
C VAL A 110 -10.04 -22.62 -11.98
N GLY A 111 -11.10 -22.77 -12.76
CA GLY A 111 -11.83 -24.04 -12.87
C GLY A 111 -12.87 -24.33 -11.77
N TYR A 112 -13.16 -23.39 -10.88
CA TYR A 112 -14.16 -23.53 -9.83
C TYR A 112 -14.89 -22.19 -9.56
N GLU A 113 -15.98 -22.31 -8.82
CA GLU A 113 -16.84 -21.19 -8.41
C GLU A 113 -17.21 -21.38 -6.94
N VAL A 114 -17.16 -20.29 -6.18
CA VAL A 114 -17.43 -20.29 -4.74
C VAL A 114 -18.32 -19.09 -4.36
N GLY A 115 -19.01 -19.22 -3.22
CA GLY A 115 -19.87 -18.15 -2.68
C GLY A 115 -19.24 -17.37 -1.55
N TYR A 116 -18.15 -17.90 -0.98
CA TYR A 116 -17.37 -17.23 0.06
C TYR A 116 -15.91 -17.62 -0.09
N SER A 117 -15.03 -16.66 0.15
CA SER A 117 -13.58 -16.84 0.12
C SER A 117 -12.94 -16.24 1.37
N LEU A 118 -12.03 -16.97 2.00
CA LEU A 118 -11.16 -16.46 3.05
C LEU A 118 -9.71 -16.59 2.60
N ILE A 119 -8.95 -15.53 2.79
CA ILE A 119 -7.51 -15.46 2.52
C ILE A 119 -6.77 -15.34 3.83
N ASP A 120 -5.89 -16.30 4.13
CA ASP A 120 -5.06 -16.30 5.33
C ASP A 120 -3.59 -16.06 4.97
N GLU A 121 -2.88 -15.27 5.80
CA GLU A 121 -1.46 -14.93 5.68
C GLU A 121 -1.04 -14.34 4.32
N CYS A 122 -1.85 -13.41 3.79
CA CYS A 122 -1.63 -12.85 2.45
C CYS A 122 -0.31 -12.06 2.31
N ASP A 123 0.18 -11.41 3.36
CA ASP A 123 1.38 -10.58 3.30
C ASP A 123 2.70 -11.38 3.31
N VAL A 124 2.65 -12.69 3.56
CA VAL A 124 3.80 -13.60 3.36
C VAL A 124 4.22 -13.65 1.89
N MET A 125 3.29 -13.37 0.97
CA MET A 125 3.57 -13.36 -0.46
C MET A 125 4.13 -12.02 -0.95
N PRO A 126 4.94 -12.03 -2.03
CA PRO A 126 5.28 -10.79 -2.74
C PRO A 126 4.01 -10.04 -3.20
N LYS A 127 3.96 -8.72 -2.99
CA LYS A 127 2.79 -7.87 -3.28
C LYS A 127 2.21 -8.12 -4.67
N HIS A 128 3.04 -8.08 -5.72
CA HIS A 128 2.60 -8.26 -7.11
C HIS A 128 1.92 -9.61 -7.40
N LYS A 129 2.38 -10.69 -6.73
CA LYS A 129 1.73 -12.01 -6.82
C LYS A 129 0.40 -12.03 -6.09
N MET A 130 0.35 -11.39 -4.91
CA MET A 130 -0.87 -11.33 -4.12
C MET A 130 -1.95 -10.46 -4.80
N ASP A 131 -1.57 -9.32 -5.41
CA ASP A 131 -2.48 -8.49 -6.22
C ASP A 131 -3.14 -9.32 -7.34
N LYS A 132 -2.37 -10.17 -8.01
CA LYS A 132 -2.85 -11.05 -9.07
C LYS A 132 -3.76 -12.16 -8.52
N ALA A 133 -3.35 -12.81 -7.42
CA ALA A 133 -4.14 -13.83 -6.76
C ALA A 133 -5.49 -13.28 -6.29
N PHE A 134 -5.51 -12.11 -5.66
CA PHE A 134 -6.73 -11.46 -5.19
C PHE A 134 -7.73 -11.20 -6.32
N LYS A 135 -7.27 -10.69 -7.46
CA LYS A 135 -8.12 -10.49 -8.66
C LYS A 135 -8.72 -11.81 -9.16
N GLN A 136 -7.93 -12.88 -9.16
CA GLN A 136 -8.42 -14.22 -9.55
C GLN A 136 -9.44 -14.77 -8.53
N ILE A 137 -9.21 -14.59 -7.24
CA ILE A 137 -10.13 -15.00 -6.18
C ILE A 137 -11.47 -14.26 -6.31
N LEU A 138 -11.43 -12.94 -6.50
CA LEU A 138 -12.65 -12.15 -6.76
C LEU A 138 -13.42 -12.69 -7.96
N ALA A 139 -12.74 -13.05 -9.06
CA ALA A 139 -13.35 -13.61 -10.25
C ALA A 139 -13.96 -15.01 -10.02
N ARG A 140 -13.49 -15.78 -9.03
CA ARG A 140 -14.06 -17.10 -8.66
C ARG A 140 -15.19 -16.98 -7.64
N ASN A 141 -15.26 -15.89 -6.88
CA ASN A 141 -16.21 -15.67 -5.79
C ASN A 141 -17.55 -15.13 -6.32
N ARG A 142 -18.22 -15.89 -7.17
CA ARG A 142 -19.39 -15.47 -7.96
C ARG A 142 -20.59 -16.42 -7.90
N ALA A 143 -20.54 -17.48 -7.08
CA ALA A 143 -21.69 -18.37 -6.92
C ALA A 143 -22.85 -17.58 -6.31
N LYS A 144 -24.03 -17.69 -6.92
CA LYS A 144 -25.24 -16.98 -6.45
C LYS A 144 -25.69 -17.55 -5.10
N LEU A 145 -25.72 -16.71 -4.08
CA LEU A 145 -26.18 -17.10 -2.75
C LEU A 145 -27.71 -17.17 -2.70
N PRO A 146 -28.30 -18.18 -2.00
CA PRO A 146 -29.74 -18.37 -1.96
C PRO A 146 -30.54 -17.21 -1.35
N ASP A 147 -29.90 -16.51 -0.40
CA ASP A 147 -30.51 -15.36 0.31
C ASP A 147 -30.32 -14.01 -0.43
N GLY A 148 -29.72 -14.04 -1.61
CA GLY A 148 -29.49 -12.86 -2.43
C GLY A 148 -28.44 -11.88 -1.89
N LYS A 149 -27.74 -12.22 -0.80
CA LYS A 149 -26.66 -11.38 -0.25
C LYS A 149 -25.44 -11.35 -1.17
N PRO A 150 -24.62 -10.29 -1.10
CA PRO A 150 -23.38 -10.23 -1.83
C PRO A 150 -22.38 -11.27 -1.29
N ASN A 151 -21.57 -11.82 -2.19
CA ASN A 151 -20.48 -12.68 -1.81
C ASN A 151 -19.39 -11.89 -1.07
N GLN A 152 -18.74 -12.55 -0.12
CA GLN A 152 -17.67 -11.93 0.68
C GLN A 152 -16.31 -12.55 0.36
N VAL A 153 -15.27 -11.72 0.36
CA VAL A 153 -13.86 -12.13 0.33
C VAL A 153 -13.18 -11.52 1.54
N ASP A 154 -12.95 -12.30 2.56
CA ASP A 154 -12.37 -11.84 3.80
C ASP A 154 -10.88 -12.19 3.90
N LEU A 155 -10.15 -11.43 4.71
CA LEU A 155 -8.71 -11.60 4.90
C LEU A 155 -8.37 -11.68 6.39
N VAL A 156 -7.48 -12.59 6.75
CA VAL A 156 -6.85 -12.62 8.07
C VAL A 156 -5.34 -12.71 7.90
N GLY A 157 -4.58 -12.11 8.78
CA GLY A 157 -3.12 -12.16 8.69
C GLY A 157 -2.40 -11.23 9.64
N THR A 158 -1.11 -11.47 9.80
CA THR A 158 -0.19 -10.56 10.49
C THR A 158 0.31 -9.52 9.48
N PRO A 159 0.41 -8.24 9.84
CA PRO A 159 0.93 -7.24 8.91
C PRO A 159 2.43 -7.48 8.68
N GLU A 160 2.86 -7.39 7.43
CA GLU A 160 4.25 -7.50 7.02
C GLU A 160 4.72 -6.20 6.34
N GLY A 161 4.66 -5.11 7.09
CA GLY A 161 4.95 -3.78 6.55
C GLY A 161 3.84 -3.25 5.64
N TYR A 162 4.23 -2.44 4.65
CA TYR A 162 3.28 -1.78 3.73
C TYR A 162 3.05 -2.59 2.45
N LYS A 163 2.82 -3.91 2.58
CA LYS A 163 2.60 -4.80 1.44
C LYS A 163 1.14 -4.78 0.96
N PHE A 164 0.63 -5.94 0.49
CA PHE A 164 -0.70 -6.08 -0.10
C PHE A 164 -1.82 -5.69 0.87
N TYR A 165 -1.77 -6.18 2.10
CA TYR A 165 -2.82 -5.97 3.10
C TYR A 165 -2.98 -4.48 3.43
N TYR A 166 -1.86 -3.78 3.67
CA TYR A 166 -1.86 -2.34 3.89
C TYR A 166 -2.44 -1.58 2.69
N ASN A 167 -1.97 -1.88 1.48
CA ASN A 167 -2.41 -1.20 0.27
C ASN A 167 -3.92 -1.38 0.03
N LEU A 168 -4.45 -2.59 0.25
CA LEU A 168 -5.87 -2.88 0.05
C LEU A 168 -6.75 -2.22 1.13
N MET A 169 -6.37 -2.34 2.41
CA MET A 169 -7.25 -2.05 3.53
C MET A 169 -7.03 -0.67 4.16
N VAL A 170 -5.88 -0.03 3.92
CA VAL A 170 -5.52 1.27 4.50
C VAL A 170 -5.32 2.33 3.43
N ALA A 171 -4.41 2.10 2.47
CA ALA A 171 -4.07 3.09 1.45
C ALA A 171 -5.19 3.30 0.42
N SER A 172 -5.74 2.23 -0.13
CA SER A 172 -6.84 2.30 -1.12
C SER A 172 -8.21 2.41 -0.47
N LYS A 173 -8.39 1.82 0.68
CA LYS A 173 -9.56 1.79 1.58
C LYS A 173 -10.89 2.04 0.86
N PRO A 174 -11.42 1.08 0.06
CA PRO A 174 -12.75 1.22 -0.50
C PRO A 174 -13.81 1.39 0.60
N ASP A 175 -14.79 2.26 0.41
CA ASP A 175 -15.78 2.64 1.44
C ASP A 175 -16.54 1.45 2.05
N ASN A 176 -16.71 0.37 1.28
CA ASN A 176 -17.41 -0.82 1.70
C ASN A 176 -16.52 -1.91 2.31
N TYR A 177 -15.20 -1.64 2.50
CA TYR A 177 -14.27 -2.55 3.17
C TYR A 177 -14.15 -2.20 4.65
N ARG A 178 -14.04 -3.23 5.49
CA ARG A 178 -13.88 -3.07 6.94
C ARG A 178 -12.55 -3.65 7.40
N LEU A 179 -11.74 -2.85 8.06
CA LEU A 179 -10.52 -3.30 8.74
C LEU A 179 -10.75 -3.40 10.24
N ILE A 180 -10.45 -4.56 10.81
CA ILE A 180 -10.46 -4.83 12.26
C ILE A 180 -9.02 -5.07 12.68
N LYS A 181 -8.57 -4.37 13.71
CA LYS A 181 -7.24 -4.55 14.31
C LYS A 181 -7.35 -5.19 15.68
N ALA A 182 -6.41 -6.07 16.00
CA ALA A 182 -6.31 -6.65 17.33
C ALA A 182 -4.84 -6.84 17.74
N LYS A 183 -4.60 -6.85 19.03
CA LYS A 183 -3.27 -7.04 19.63
C LYS A 183 -3.11 -8.46 20.13
N THR A 184 -1.88 -8.92 20.24
CA THR A 184 -1.58 -10.22 20.90
C THR A 184 -2.17 -10.29 22.29
N MET A 185 -2.07 -9.21 23.06
CA MET A 185 -2.55 -9.13 24.44
C MET A 185 -4.09 -9.18 24.57
N ASP A 186 -4.84 -9.03 23.49
CA ASP A 186 -6.29 -9.18 23.49
C ASP A 186 -6.72 -10.66 23.60
N ASN A 187 -5.76 -11.60 23.51
CA ASN A 187 -6.00 -13.01 23.68
C ASN A 187 -5.56 -13.49 25.09
N PRO A 188 -6.51 -13.73 26.01
CA PRO A 188 -6.21 -14.18 27.36
C PRO A 188 -5.78 -15.66 27.47
N HIS A 189 -5.84 -16.41 26.36
CA HIS A 189 -5.50 -17.85 26.33
C HIS A 189 -4.02 -18.12 26.02
N LEU A 190 -3.22 -17.07 25.85
CA LEU A 190 -1.77 -17.23 25.63
C LEU A 190 -1.04 -17.60 26.93
N PRO A 191 0.09 -18.34 26.85
CA PRO A 191 0.96 -18.55 28.00
C PRO A 191 1.37 -17.21 28.65
N GLU A 192 1.47 -17.20 29.99
CA GLU A 192 1.78 -15.97 30.75
C GLU A 192 3.12 -15.32 30.34
N ASP A 193 4.12 -16.15 29.99
CA ASP A 193 5.46 -15.72 29.61
C ASP A 193 5.63 -15.43 28.10
N TYR A 194 4.58 -15.66 27.31
CA TYR A 194 4.66 -15.56 25.84
C TYR A 194 5.04 -14.14 25.38
N ILE A 195 4.36 -13.13 25.93
CA ILE A 195 4.60 -11.72 25.57
C ILE A 195 5.99 -11.27 26.00
N ASP A 196 6.43 -11.70 27.20
CA ASP A 196 7.75 -11.34 27.72
C ASP A 196 8.87 -12.02 26.94
N THR A 197 8.66 -13.25 26.47
CA THR A 197 9.56 -13.94 25.56
C THR A 197 9.72 -13.19 24.24
N LEU A 198 8.62 -12.70 23.65
CA LEU A 198 8.68 -11.91 22.43
C LEU A 198 9.40 -10.57 22.65
N LYS A 199 9.13 -9.88 23.79
CA LYS A 199 9.81 -8.63 24.15
C LYS A 199 11.31 -8.80 24.35
N ALA A 200 11.74 -9.96 24.86
CA ALA A 200 13.16 -10.26 25.02
C ALA A 200 13.88 -10.58 23.72
N THR A 201 13.12 -10.98 22.68
CA THR A 201 13.67 -11.48 21.41
C THR A 201 13.63 -10.44 20.29
N TYR A 202 12.60 -9.61 20.25
CA TYR A 202 12.35 -8.68 19.15
C TYR A 202 12.68 -7.24 19.53
N ASP A 203 13.16 -6.46 18.55
CA ASP A 203 13.33 -5.01 18.70
C ASP A 203 11.96 -4.29 18.73
N GLU A 204 11.96 -3.01 19.09
CA GLU A 204 10.74 -2.22 19.29
C GLU A 204 9.82 -2.20 18.05
N LYS A 205 10.38 -2.14 16.85
CA LYS A 205 9.60 -2.13 15.59
C LYS A 205 8.95 -3.48 15.34
N LEU A 206 9.69 -4.57 15.50
CA LEU A 206 9.12 -5.93 15.39
C LEU A 206 8.04 -6.17 16.43
N LEU A 207 8.20 -5.64 17.66
CA LEU A 207 7.18 -5.72 18.69
C LEU A 207 5.91 -4.96 18.30
N GLN A 208 6.04 -3.76 17.75
CA GLN A 208 4.89 -3.00 17.26
C GLN A 208 4.15 -3.76 16.16
N GLN A 209 4.86 -4.37 15.24
CA GLN A 209 4.26 -5.17 14.16
C GLN A 209 3.63 -6.46 14.68
N TYR A 210 4.38 -7.26 15.43
CA TYR A 210 3.98 -8.62 15.79
C TYR A 210 3.16 -8.73 17.07
N LEU A 211 3.24 -7.75 17.98
CA LEU A 211 2.39 -7.70 19.18
C LEU A 211 1.18 -6.77 19.00
N LEU A 212 1.36 -5.61 18.39
CA LEU A 212 0.28 -4.62 18.27
C LEU A 212 -0.49 -4.75 16.95
N GLY A 213 -0.02 -5.56 16.00
CA GLY A 213 -0.64 -5.69 14.68
C GLY A 213 -0.56 -4.41 13.86
N GLU A 214 0.49 -3.59 14.06
CA GLU A 214 0.66 -2.34 13.33
C GLU A 214 1.38 -2.56 12.00
N PHE A 215 0.97 -1.80 10.98
CA PHE A 215 1.68 -1.75 9.71
C PHE A 215 2.89 -0.84 9.86
N ILE A 216 4.08 -1.42 9.90
CA ILE A 216 5.33 -0.67 10.09
C ILE A 216 6.37 -1.15 9.08
N ASN A 217 7.19 -0.24 8.60
CA ASN A 217 8.39 -0.62 7.86
C ASN A 217 9.46 -1.12 8.85
N VAL A 218 9.50 -2.42 9.04
CA VAL A 218 10.43 -3.10 9.98
C VAL A 218 11.87 -3.05 9.47
N ASN A 219 12.06 -3.03 8.16
CA ASN A 219 13.38 -2.88 7.56
C ASN A 219 13.86 -1.46 7.86
N GLY A 220 14.80 -1.30 8.79
CA GLY A 220 15.38 -0.03 9.23
C GLY A 220 16.09 0.80 8.13
N SER A 221 15.78 0.56 6.89
CA SER A 221 16.31 1.07 5.65
C SER A 221 15.33 2.00 4.91
N ALA A 222 14.33 2.58 5.59
CA ALA A 222 13.42 3.53 4.94
C ALA A 222 14.20 4.69 4.34
N VAL A 223 13.98 4.98 3.05
CA VAL A 223 14.60 6.12 2.37
C VAL A 223 14.12 7.43 2.98
N TYR A 224 12.81 7.52 3.23
CA TYR A 224 12.17 8.70 3.84
C TYR A 224 11.85 8.45 5.32
N HIS A 225 12.89 8.20 6.10
CA HIS A 225 12.79 7.83 7.52
C HIS A 225 12.21 8.93 8.43
N CYS A 226 12.12 10.17 7.93
CA CYS A 226 11.49 11.28 8.63
C CYS A 226 9.99 11.41 8.33
N PHE A 227 9.44 10.58 7.42
CA PHE A 227 8.03 10.63 7.09
C PHE A 227 7.18 10.00 8.18
N ASP A 228 6.11 10.70 8.52
CA ASP A 228 5.08 10.28 9.46
C ASP A 228 3.73 10.73 8.91
N ARG A 229 2.84 9.79 8.64
CA ARG A 229 1.55 10.07 8.01
C ARG A 229 0.70 11.05 8.84
N ASP A 230 0.66 10.86 10.15
CA ASP A 230 -0.18 11.68 11.05
C ASP A 230 0.34 13.12 11.17
N VAL A 231 1.61 13.34 10.86
CA VAL A 231 2.27 14.67 10.90
C VAL A 231 2.23 15.37 9.55
N HIS A 232 2.45 14.62 8.46
CA HIS A 232 2.71 15.21 7.14
C HIS A 232 1.51 15.18 6.19
N VAL A 233 0.53 14.28 6.44
CA VAL A 233 -0.67 14.20 5.59
C VAL A 233 -1.78 15.07 6.18
N CYS A 234 -2.27 15.99 5.40
CA CYS A 234 -3.36 16.89 5.78
C CYS A 234 -4.63 16.61 4.97
N GLY A 235 -5.74 17.19 5.40
CA GLY A 235 -6.98 17.22 4.60
C GLY A 235 -6.77 17.93 3.26
N ASP A 236 -7.61 17.58 2.31
CA ASP A 236 -7.53 18.15 0.97
C ASP A 236 -7.92 19.63 0.96
N ILE A 237 -7.04 20.44 0.40
CA ILE A 237 -7.26 21.87 0.21
C ILE A 237 -7.31 22.25 -1.27
N ALA A 238 -7.93 23.37 -1.59
CA ALA A 238 -7.94 23.94 -2.94
C ALA A 238 -6.67 24.74 -3.22
N ILE A 239 -6.29 24.81 -4.51
CA ILE A 239 -5.21 25.69 -4.97
C ILE A 239 -5.63 27.14 -4.74
N ASN A 240 -4.79 27.91 -4.04
CA ASN A 240 -5.03 29.34 -3.84
C ASN A 240 -4.54 30.15 -5.05
N PRO A 241 -5.44 30.81 -5.80
CA PRO A 241 -5.05 31.55 -7.01
C PRO A 241 -4.16 32.77 -6.74
N SER A 242 -4.08 33.22 -5.49
CA SER A 242 -3.24 34.38 -5.09
C SER A 242 -1.80 33.99 -4.77
N LEU A 243 -1.49 32.68 -4.68
CA LEU A 243 -0.15 32.19 -4.42
C LEU A 243 0.51 31.64 -5.69
N PRO A 244 1.83 31.74 -5.83
CA PRO A 244 2.54 31.12 -6.94
C PRO A 244 2.26 29.62 -7.02
N LEU A 245 1.97 29.14 -8.24
CA LEU A 245 1.81 27.73 -8.52
C LEU A 245 3.11 27.14 -9.03
N ILE A 246 3.46 25.99 -8.51
CA ILE A 246 4.62 25.17 -8.88
C ILE A 246 4.08 23.87 -9.45
N ILE A 247 4.62 23.42 -10.59
CA ILE A 247 4.34 22.10 -11.15
C ILE A 247 5.65 21.37 -11.35
N SER A 248 5.78 20.19 -10.75
CA SER A 248 7.00 19.38 -10.86
C SER A 248 6.73 18.09 -11.61
N PHE A 249 7.70 17.65 -12.42
CA PHE A 249 7.59 16.53 -13.35
C PHE A 249 8.68 15.48 -13.11
N ASP A 250 8.29 14.20 -13.15
CA ASP A 250 9.16 13.07 -13.44
C ASP A 250 8.60 12.33 -14.65
N PHE A 251 9.47 12.11 -15.67
CA PHE A 251 9.05 11.65 -17.00
C PHE A 251 9.15 10.14 -17.12
N ASN A 252 8.02 9.45 -17.01
CA ASN A 252 7.93 8.02 -17.26
C ASN A 252 6.58 7.67 -17.90
N ILE A 253 6.60 6.80 -18.92
CA ILE A 253 5.34 6.30 -19.50
C ILE A 253 4.80 5.16 -18.63
N ASN A 254 5.69 4.32 -18.13
CA ASN A 254 5.35 3.18 -17.32
C ASN A 254 6.10 3.27 -15.97
N PRO A 255 5.41 3.35 -14.84
CA PRO A 255 3.94 3.24 -14.70
C PRO A 255 3.17 4.53 -15.07
N TYR A 256 3.77 5.73 -14.95
CA TYR A 256 3.12 7.02 -15.24
C TYR A 256 4.10 8.19 -15.27
N ASN A 257 3.71 9.30 -15.94
CA ASN A 257 4.34 10.60 -15.72
C ASN A 257 3.87 11.16 -14.38
N ALA A 258 4.78 11.40 -13.45
CA ALA A 258 4.45 11.99 -12.15
C ALA A 258 4.42 13.51 -12.24
N ILE A 259 3.23 14.10 -12.14
CA ILE A 259 3.01 15.55 -12.25
C ILE A 259 2.33 16.02 -10.96
N TYR A 260 3.01 16.88 -10.18
CA TYR A 260 2.52 17.37 -8.90
C TYR A 260 2.36 18.89 -8.87
N LEU A 261 1.25 19.35 -8.29
CA LEU A 261 0.92 20.76 -8.10
C LEU A 261 1.22 21.12 -6.65
N ILE A 262 2.06 22.13 -6.48
CA ILE A 262 2.64 22.52 -5.19
C ILE A 262 2.46 24.02 -4.99
N GLN A 263 2.20 24.44 -3.77
CA GLN A 263 2.26 25.84 -3.32
C GLN A 263 3.03 25.94 -2.01
N VAL A 264 3.60 27.10 -1.75
CA VAL A 264 4.15 27.41 -0.42
C VAL A 264 3.08 28.19 0.35
N ILE A 265 2.52 27.57 1.38
CA ILE A 265 1.44 28.11 2.20
C ILE A 265 1.98 28.27 3.62
N ASP A 266 1.90 29.47 4.17
CA ASP A 266 2.40 29.81 5.51
C ASP A 266 3.85 29.34 5.75
N GLY A 267 4.69 29.45 4.72
CA GLY A 267 6.10 29.04 4.75
C GLY A 267 6.35 27.54 4.61
N LYS A 268 5.30 26.71 4.47
CA LYS A 268 5.43 25.27 4.25
C LYS A 268 5.18 24.89 2.80
N ILE A 269 5.99 24.00 2.27
CA ILE A 269 5.74 23.35 0.99
C ILE A 269 4.48 22.51 1.13
N THR A 270 3.45 22.80 0.34
CA THR A 270 2.20 22.03 0.37
C THR A 270 1.98 21.37 -0.98
N VAL A 271 2.04 20.03 -1.02
CA VAL A 271 1.70 19.24 -2.21
C VAL A 271 0.19 19.09 -2.25
N ILE A 272 -0.46 19.85 -3.15
CA ILE A 272 -1.93 19.98 -3.13
C ILE A 272 -2.61 18.90 -3.95
N ASP A 273 -2.14 18.67 -5.19
CA ASP A 273 -2.81 17.77 -6.13
C ASP A 273 -1.80 17.19 -7.13
N ASN A 274 -2.25 16.30 -7.97
CA ASN A 274 -1.46 15.69 -9.02
C ASN A 274 -2.25 15.57 -10.34
N ALA A 275 -1.55 15.27 -11.43
CA ALA A 275 -2.15 14.91 -12.71
C ALA A 275 -1.48 13.63 -13.24
N ILE A 276 -1.85 12.50 -12.67
CA ILE A 276 -1.27 11.18 -12.99
C ILE A 276 -2.23 10.42 -13.90
N LEU A 277 -1.69 9.95 -15.05
CA LEU A 277 -2.34 8.99 -15.94
C LEU A 277 -1.41 7.81 -16.18
N LYS A 278 -1.86 6.61 -15.79
CA LYS A 278 -1.05 5.38 -15.89
C LYS A 278 -0.94 4.91 -17.34
N GLY A 279 0.30 4.57 -17.75
CA GLY A 279 0.57 4.00 -19.08
C GLY A 279 0.31 4.96 -20.25
N LYS A 280 0.37 6.29 -20.03
CA LYS A 280 0.09 7.30 -21.06
C LYS A 280 1.32 8.15 -21.40
N PRO A 281 1.49 8.55 -22.65
CA PRO A 281 2.55 9.48 -23.05
C PRO A 281 2.37 10.85 -22.39
N LEU A 282 3.43 11.65 -22.39
CA LEU A 282 3.45 12.98 -21.78
C LEU A 282 2.37 13.91 -22.35
N VAL A 283 2.09 13.84 -23.64
CA VAL A 283 1.07 14.68 -24.30
C VAL A 283 -0.31 14.45 -23.68
N ASP A 284 -0.71 13.19 -23.51
CA ASP A 284 -2.00 12.83 -22.87
C ASP A 284 -2.04 13.31 -21.41
N SER A 285 -0.90 13.21 -20.71
CA SER A 285 -0.79 13.68 -19.31
C SER A 285 -0.91 15.20 -19.20
N LEU A 286 -0.35 15.95 -20.19
CA LEU A 286 -0.49 17.42 -20.27
C LEU A 286 -1.92 17.82 -20.60
N ASP A 287 -2.60 17.11 -21.48
CA ASP A 287 -4.01 17.38 -21.80
C ASP A 287 -4.91 17.08 -20.61
N TYR A 288 -4.62 16.01 -19.88
CA TYR A 288 -5.31 15.72 -18.60
C TYR A 288 -5.06 16.81 -17.56
N LEU A 289 -3.80 17.26 -17.37
CA LEU A 289 -3.45 18.37 -16.49
C LEU A 289 -4.28 19.61 -16.82
N LYS A 290 -4.31 20.04 -18.09
CA LYS A 290 -5.09 21.21 -18.52
C LYS A 290 -6.58 21.05 -18.28
N SER A 291 -7.12 19.87 -18.55
CA SER A 291 -8.55 19.57 -18.34
C SER A 291 -8.92 19.55 -16.87
N LYS A 292 -8.17 18.85 -16.04
CA LYS A 292 -8.42 18.71 -14.59
C LYS A 292 -8.37 20.07 -13.87
N PHE A 293 -7.46 20.93 -14.28
CA PHE A 293 -7.24 22.24 -13.66
C PHE A 293 -7.69 23.44 -14.53
N ALA A 294 -8.60 23.22 -15.47
CA ALA A 294 -9.13 24.27 -16.35
C ALA A 294 -9.72 25.45 -15.59
N HIS A 295 -10.28 25.21 -14.39
CA HIS A 295 -10.86 26.24 -13.52
C HIS A 295 -9.83 27.27 -13.02
N LEU A 296 -8.52 26.97 -13.07
CA LEU A 296 -7.46 27.91 -12.68
C LEU A 296 -7.17 28.95 -13.78
N GLY A 297 -7.62 28.73 -15.01
CA GLY A 297 -7.45 29.66 -16.12
C GLY A 297 -5.98 30.06 -16.34
N ALA A 298 -5.69 31.35 -16.42
CA ALA A 298 -4.34 31.88 -16.62
C ALA A 298 -3.35 31.53 -15.49
N ASN A 299 -3.83 31.30 -14.28
CA ASN A 299 -2.97 30.93 -13.15
C ASN A 299 -2.28 29.58 -13.37
N LEU A 300 -2.93 28.62 -14.03
CA LEU A 300 -2.31 27.36 -14.38
C LEU A 300 -1.07 27.56 -15.26
N PHE A 301 -1.19 28.37 -16.30
CA PHE A 301 -0.10 28.61 -17.26
C PHE A 301 0.98 29.56 -16.71
N SER A 302 0.71 30.27 -15.61
CA SER A 302 1.69 31.09 -14.90
C SER A 302 2.61 30.27 -13.98
N ALA A 303 2.34 28.97 -13.83
CA ALA A 303 3.09 28.06 -12.97
C ALA A 303 4.57 28.01 -13.34
N THR A 304 5.42 27.85 -12.32
CA THR A 304 6.84 27.57 -12.51
C THR A 304 7.06 26.05 -12.56
N ILE A 305 7.69 25.61 -13.64
CA ILE A 305 7.92 24.19 -13.92
C ILE A 305 9.28 23.75 -13.39
N TYR A 306 9.29 22.65 -12.64
CA TYR A 306 10.48 21.92 -12.20
C TYR A 306 10.42 20.51 -12.75
N GLY A 307 11.54 19.80 -12.77
CA GLY A 307 11.54 18.38 -13.16
C GLY A 307 12.89 17.82 -13.53
N ASP A 308 12.86 16.59 -13.99
CA ASP A 308 13.98 15.78 -14.38
C ASP A 308 14.81 16.46 -15.52
N ALA A 309 16.11 16.65 -15.28
CA ALA A 309 17.02 17.20 -16.29
C ALA A 309 17.14 16.31 -17.53
N ALA A 310 16.91 14.99 -17.41
CA ALA A 310 16.90 14.07 -18.55
C ALA A 310 15.79 14.39 -19.57
N GLY A 311 14.71 15.07 -19.16
CA GLY A 311 13.68 15.55 -20.06
C GLY A 311 14.14 16.54 -21.14
N LYS A 312 15.39 17.08 -21.04
CA LYS A 312 16.05 17.87 -22.08
C LYS A 312 16.62 17.02 -23.22
N ALA A 313 16.75 15.72 -23.04
CA ALA A 313 17.21 14.83 -24.10
C ALA A 313 16.12 14.62 -25.14
N ARG A 314 16.52 14.52 -26.41
CA ARG A 314 15.59 14.17 -27.48
C ARG A 314 15.26 12.67 -27.41
N SER A 315 13.99 12.33 -27.51
CA SER A 315 13.59 10.94 -27.59
C SER A 315 13.90 10.35 -28.96
N GLN A 316 14.26 9.05 -29.01
CA GLN A 316 14.43 8.35 -30.29
C GLN A 316 13.08 8.37 -31.04
N GLY A 317 13.01 9.05 -32.16
CA GLY A 317 11.82 9.13 -33.03
C GLY A 317 11.06 10.46 -33.01
N THR A 318 11.39 11.41 -32.12
CA THR A 318 10.83 12.78 -32.16
C THR A 318 11.93 13.82 -32.07
N ALA A 319 11.82 14.91 -32.86
CA ALA A 319 12.77 16.03 -32.79
C ALA A 319 12.60 16.86 -31.50
N GLN A 320 11.50 16.68 -30.78
CA GLN A 320 11.12 17.45 -29.60
C GLN A 320 11.59 16.80 -28.29
N THR A 321 11.97 17.64 -27.34
CA THR A 321 12.23 17.24 -25.94
C THR A 321 10.93 17.26 -25.13
N ASN A 322 10.91 16.60 -23.96
CA ASN A 322 9.76 16.71 -23.04
C ASN A 322 9.46 18.16 -22.66
N TYR A 323 10.49 18.99 -22.52
CA TYR A 323 10.31 20.42 -22.21
C TYR A 323 9.81 21.25 -23.39
N ASP A 324 10.04 20.81 -24.63
CA ASP A 324 9.40 21.43 -25.80
C ASP A 324 7.90 21.13 -25.79
N LEU A 325 7.49 19.89 -25.52
CA LEU A 325 6.07 19.52 -25.37
C LEU A 325 5.37 20.31 -24.26
N ILE A 326 6.03 20.50 -23.11
CA ILE A 326 5.51 21.31 -21.99
C ILE A 326 5.36 22.79 -22.43
N ARG A 327 6.33 23.30 -23.21
CA ARG A 327 6.29 24.66 -23.72
C ARG A 327 5.17 24.87 -24.74
N ASP A 328 4.99 23.90 -25.64
CA ASP A 328 3.90 23.88 -26.62
C ASP A 328 2.51 23.77 -25.96
N ALA A 329 2.45 23.10 -24.80
CA ALA A 329 1.24 23.05 -23.97
C ALA A 329 0.92 24.37 -23.23
N GLY A 330 1.79 25.42 -23.34
CA GLY A 330 1.57 26.75 -22.79
C GLY A 330 2.34 27.07 -21.49
N PHE A 331 3.22 26.19 -21.02
CA PHE A 331 3.99 26.42 -19.79
C PHE A 331 5.39 26.94 -20.12
N HIS A 332 5.67 28.22 -19.84
CA HIS A 332 6.90 28.88 -20.29
C HIS A 332 7.92 29.17 -19.19
N LYS A 333 7.51 29.19 -17.91
CA LYS A 333 8.40 29.44 -16.78
C LYS A 333 9.03 28.15 -16.30
N MET A 334 10.30 27.93 -16.60
CA MET A 334 10.99 26.67 -16.27
C MET A 334 12.25 26.92 -15.45
N LYS A 335 12.41 26.15 -14.37
CA LYS A 335 13.61 26.08 -13.53
C LYS A 335 14.12 24.65 -13.52
N ILE A 336 14.92 24.30 -14.51
CA ILE A 336 15.43 22.95 -14.73
C ILE A 336 16.95 22.97 -14.66
N LYS A 337 17.52 22.12 -13.82
CA LYS A 337 18.98 21.92 -13.70
C LYS A 337 19.58 21.41 -15.01
N THR A 338 20.89 21.57 -15.17
CA THR A 338 21.63 21.05 -16.32
C THR A 338 21.84 19.53 -16.24
N ALA A 339 21.89 18.98 -15.01
CA ALA A 339 22.01 17.57 -14.72
C ALA A 339 21.19 17.23 -13.48
N ASN A 340 20.73 15.97 -13.39
CA ASN A 340 20.03 15.50 -12.20
C ASN A 340 20.95 15.50 -10.97
N PRO A 341 20.44 15.90 -9.81
CA PRO A 341 21.13 15.73 -8.56
C PRO A 341 21.34 14.24 -8.26
N ARG A 342 22.31 13.93 -7.42
CA ARG A 342 22.45 12.56 -6.90
C ARG A 342 21.18 12.16 -6.17
N ILE A 343 20.74 10.92 -6.31
CA ILE A 343 19.54 10.40 -5.62
C ILE A 343 19.64 10.64 -4.12
N GLN A 344 20.81 10.41 -3.53
CA GLN A 344 21.03 10.62 -2.09
C GLN A 344 20.88 12.09 -1.68
N ASP A 345 21.37 13.03 -2.48
CA ASP A 345 21.24 14.47 -2.17
C ASP A 345 19.77 14.91 -2.22
N ARG A 346 19.00 14.41 -3.19
CA ARG A 346 17.57 14.65 -3.31
C ARG A 346 16.78 14.04 -2.15
N ASN A 347 17.09 12.79 -1.77
CA ASN A 347 16.45 12.12 -0.63
C ASN A 347 16.77 12.83 0.69
N ASN A 348 18.01 13.29 0.88
CA ASN A 348 18.42 14.07 2.06
C ASN A 348 17.69 15.42 2.13
N ALA A 349 17.58 16.12 1.00
CA ALA A 349 16.81 17.38 0.93
C ALA A 349 15.34 17.16 1.28
N PHE A 350 14.74 16.08 0.77
CA PHE A 350 13.36 15.74 1.08
C PHE A 350 13.17 15.41 2.57
N ASN A 351 14.02 14.55 3.15
CA ASN A 351 13.99 14.24 4.59
C ASN A 351 14.13 15.50 5.45
N SER A 352 14.96 16.47 5.04
CA SER A 352 15.11 17.74 5.78
C SER A 352 13.86 18.60 5.75
N MET A 353 13.01 18.49 4.70
CA MET A 353 11.71 19.17 4.65
C MET A 353 10.66 18.42 5.47
N LEU A 354 10.71 17.09 5.49
CA LEU A 354 9.86 16.29 6.36
C LEU A 354 10.14 16.62 7.84
N ARG A 355 11.39 16.54 8.27
CA ARG A 355 11.79 16.93 9.62
C ARG A 355 13.27 17.31 9.64
N ASN A 356 13.58 18.54 9.94
CA ASN A 356 14.97 19.00 10.07
C ASN A 356 15.56 18.67 11.46
N GLY A 357 16.87 18.91 11.62
CA GLY A 357 17.57 18.66 12.88
C GLY A 357 17.07 19.48 14.09
N ALA A 358 16.29 20.55 13.87
CA ALA A 358 15.62 21.33 14.90
C ALA A 358 14.19 20.83 15.19
N GLY A 359 13.75 19.73 14.54
CA GLY A 359 12.41 19.17 14.69
C GLY A 359 11.31 19.85 13.88
N SER A 360 11.65 20.85 13.06
CA SER A 360 10.66 21.60 12.25
C SER A 360 10.18 20.78 11.07
N VAL A 361 8.88 20.83 10.81
CA VAL A 361 8.18 20.18 9.70
C VAL A 361 7.84 21.26 8.67
N ASN A 362 8.43 21.19 7.48
CA ASN A 362 8.36 22.21 6.44
C ASN A 362 7.59 21.76 5.18
N ILE A 363 6.97 20.60 5.23
CA ILE A 363 6.15 20.06 4.14
C ILE A 363 4.83 19.51 4.66
N ALA A 364 3.76 19.69 3.87
CA ALA A 364 2.45 19.06 4.06
C ALA A 364 2.01 18.45 2.73
N ILE A 365 1.26 17.35 2.79
CA ILE A 365 0.81 16.59 1.62
C ILE A 365 -0.69 16.38 1.76
N CYS A 366 -1.48 16.89 0.81
CA CYS A 366 -2.92 16.64 0.80
C CYS A 366 -3.21 15.16 0.57
N SER A 367 -4.20 14.64 1.29
CA SER A 367 -4.53 13.21 1.36
C SER A 367 -4.83 12.57 0.00
N ARG A 368 -5.26 13.33 -0.99
CA ARG A 368 -5.50 12.86 -2.36
C ARG A 368 -4.25 12.41 -3.13
N ASN A 369 -3.05 12.76 -2.65
CA ASN A 369 -1.78 12.40 -3.30
C ASN A 369 -1.27 11.01 -2.85
N GLN A 370 -2.08 9.97 -3.05
CA GLN A 370 -1.83 8.63 -2.52
C GLN A 370 -0.56 7.98 -3.08
N GLU A 371 -0.21 8.22 -4.35
CA GLU A 371 1.01 7.71 -4.95
C GLU A 371 2.26 8.27 -4.25
N LEU A 372 2.27 9.58 -3.95
CA LEU A 372 3.38 10.20 -3.22
C LEU A 372 3.48 9.68 -1.78
N ILE A 373 2.34 9.55 -1.11
CA ILE A 373 2.29 9.03 0.27
C ILE A 373 2.80 7.58 0.29
N THR A 374 2.40 6.78 -0.68
CA THR A 374 2.86 5.40 -0.84
C THR A 374 4.37 5.30 -1.07
N ASP A 375 4.94 6.15 -1.93
CA ASP A 375 6.38 6.20 -2.15
C ASP A 375 7.13 6.55 -0.86
N LEU A 376 6.66 7.56 -0.11
CA LEU A 376 7.28 8.01 1.14
C LEU A 376 7.26 6.91 2.23
N GLU A 377 6.21 6.10 2.27
CA GLU A 377 6.06 5.02 3.25
C GLU A 377 6.86 3.76 2.90
N GLN A 378 6.93 3.43 1.60
CA GLN A 378 7.35 2.10 1.16
C GLN A 378 8.77 2.04 0.59
N MET A 379 9.33 3.18 0.19
CA MET A 379 10.70 3.18 -0.34
C MET A 379 11.71 2.81 0.73
N SER A 380 12.55 1.83 0.40
CA SER A 380 13.59 1.31 1.27
C SER A 380 14.93 1.20 0.53
N TYR A 381 16.01 1.09 1.29
CA TYR A 381 17.31 0.70 0.76
C TYR A 381 17.41 -0.83 0.74
N ASN A 382 18.05 -1.38 -0.28
CA ASN A 382 18.43 -2.79 -0.34
C ASN A 382 19.66 -3.08 0.56
N ASP A 383 20.04 -4.36 0.65
CA ASP A 383 21.20 -4.79 1.45
C ASP A 383 22.53 -4.15 1.02
N LYS A 384 22.59 -3.54 -0.16
CA LYS A 384 23.76 -2.80 -0.67
C LYS A 384 23.74 -1.32 -0.34
N GLY A 385 22.70 -0.83 0.35
CA GLY A 385 22.52 0.59 0.66
C GLY A 385 22.06 1.44 -0.53
N GLU A 386 21.59 0.82 -1.62
CA GLU A 386 20.97 1.49 -2.75
C GLU A 386 19.45 1.48 -2.61
N VAL A 387 18.76 2.46 -3.20
CA VAL A 387 17.28 2.44 -3.22
C VAL A 387 16.79 1.16 -3.88
N ASP A 388 15.94 0.42 -3.19
CA ASP A 388 15.34 -0.80 -3.73
C ASP A 388 14.38 -0.47 -4.87
N LYS A 389 14.71 -0.94 -6.07
CA LYS A 389 13.92 -0.78 -7.30
C LYS A 389 13.16 -2.05 -7.69
N SER A 390 13.04 -3.01 -6.80
CA SER A 390 12.29 -4.25 -7.07
C SER A 390 10.80 -4.01 -7.33
N ASN A 391 10.24 -2.95 -6.72
CA ASN A 391 8.91 -2.44 -7.03
C ASN A 391 9.00 -1.26 -8.01
N GLN A 392 8.66 -1.52 -9.27
CA GLN A 392 8.72 -0.52 -10.34
C GLN A 392 7.65 0.58 -10.24
N ASP A 393 6.64 0.41 -9.39
CA ASP A 393 5.59 1.41 -9.17
C ASP A 393 6.02 2.51 -8.21
N LEU A 394 7.11 2.32 -7.46
CA LEU A 394 7.65 3.28 -6.51
C LEU A 394 8.70 4.20 -7.16
N THR A 395 9.02 5.28 -6.51
CA THR A 395 10.03 6.31 -6.79
C THR A 395 9.58 7.51 -7.60
N HIS A 396 8.64 7.36 -8.52
CA HIS A 396 8.28 8.41 -9.49
C HIS A 396 7.66 9.65 -8.85
N SER A 397 6.80 9.47 -7.86
CA SER A 397 6.11 10.57 -7.18
C SER A 397 7.07 11.38 -6.32
N VAL A 398 7.89 10.70 -5.51
CA VAL A 398 8.91 11.38 -4.70
C VAL A 398 10.02 12.00 -5.55
N ASP A 399 10.36 11.40 -6.70
CA ASP A 399 11.33 11.96 -7.64
C ASP A 399 10.81 13.28 -8.21
N SER A 400 9.55 13.33 -8.64
CA SER A 400 8.93 14.56 -9.14
C SER A 400 8.96 15.68 -8.10
N VAL A 401 8.42 15.46 -6.91
CA VAL A 401 8.41 16.46 -5.83
C VAL A 401 9.83 16.78 -5.36
N GLY A 402 10.71 15.76 -5.35
CA GLY A 402 12.10 15.86 -4.97
C GLY A 402 12.93 16.78 -5.87
N TYR A 403 12.64 16.87 -7.18
CA TYR A 403 13.32 17.82 -8.08
C TYR A 403 13.05 19.27 -7.69
N TYR A 404 11.80 19.62 -7.31
CA TYR A 404 11.50 20.94 -6.79
C TYR A 404 12.20 21.21 -5.45
N ILE A 405 12.07 20.27 -4.50
CA ILE A 405 12.66 20.42 -3.17
C ILE A 405 14.17 20.60 -3.27
N GLU A 406 14.85 19.76 -4.05
CA GLU A 406 16.30 19.81 -4.17
C GLU A 406 16.77 21.07 -4.93
N TYR A 407 15.98 21.57 -5.89
CA TYR A 407 16.31 22.79 -6.60
C TYR A 407 16.27 24.02 -5.68
N GLU A 408 15.25 24.18 -4.86
CA GLU A 408 15.04 25.37 -4.02
C GLU A 408 15.64 25.24 -2.61
N HIS A 409 15.73 24.00 -2.07
CA HIS A 409 16.09 23.73 -0.68
C HIS A 409 17.24 22.71 -0.57
N GLY A 410 17.91 22.37 -1.67
CA GLY A 410 19.05 21.44 -1.66
C GLY A 410 20.18 21.95 -0.76
N LEU A 411 20.84 21.03 -0.10
CA LEU A 411 22.00 21.32 0.72
C LEU A 411 23.19 21.66 -0.21
N HIS A 412 23.27 22.90 -0.64
CA HIS A 412 24.40 23.35 -1.47
C HIS A 412 25.67 23.29 -0.64
N LYS A 413 26.69 22.58 -1.11
CA LYS A 413 28.05 22.78 -0.66
C LYS A 413 28.38 24.23 -0.95
N THR A 414 28.67 25.01 0.09
CA THR A 414 29.16 26.38 -0.05
C THR A 414 30.38 26.33 -0.97
N GLU A 415 30.27 26.85 -2.19
CA GLU A 415 31.44 27.05 -3.03
C GLU A 415 32.36 28.00 -2.28
N VAL A 416 33.52 27.48 -1.86
CA VAL A 416 34.61 28.32 -1.35
C VAL A 416 35.08 29.17 -2.54
N ARG A 417 34.58 30.39 -2.65
CA ARG A 417 35.08 31.36 -3.61
C ARG A 417 36.50 31.74 -3.16
N ASN A 418 37.49 31.25 -3.88
CA ASN A 418 38.85 31.71 -3.71
C ASN A 418 38.92 33.23 -4.02
N ILE A 419 39.04 34.03 -2.96
CA ILE A 419 39.35 35.44 -3.11
C ILE A 419 40.86 35.50 -3.38
N ARG A 420 41.25 35.81 -4.62
CA ARG A 420 42.62 36.18 -4.96
C ARG A 420 42.83 37.57 -4.39
N MET A 421 43.50 37.68 -3.22
CA MET A 421 44.08 38.94 -2.79
C MET A 421 45.37 39.18 -3.60
N ARG A 422 45.39 40.25 -4.37
CA ARG A 422 46.67 40.84 -4.83
C ARG A 422 47.26 41.59 -3.65
N VAL A 423 48.35 41.06 -3.11
CA VAL A 423 49.27 41.79 -2.24
C VAL A 423 50.16 42.58 -3.17
N GLY A 424 50.06 43.93 -3.13
CA GLY A 424 50.92 44.87 -3.83
C GLY A 424 52.31 44.95 -3.23
#